data_d0cd37263f3db92fb2d4b1da9630c520
#
_entry.id   d0cd37263f3db92fb2d4b1da9630c520
#
_cell.length_a   1.000
_cell.length_b   1.000
_cell.length_c   1.000
_cell.angle_alpha   90.00
_cell.angle_beta   90.00
_cell.angle_gamma   90.00
#
_symmetry.space_group_name_H-M   'P 1'
#
loop_
_entity.id
_entity.type
_entity.pdbx_description
1 polymer ?
#
loop_
_entity_poly.entity_id
_entity_poly.type
_entity_poly.pdbx_seq_one_letter_code
_entity_poly.pdbx_strand_id
1 'polypeptide(L)'
;MGRERNKTILTVLLPLMLALLMPSTARAQGDSLLLRYQVRGSVRDAKSGHRLQYVSVSIPGKRYSTVTNSDGEFVLKTNEPPKEVLVSHVGYNSRRAVVTTDGKPLTIRLEPNTIQLKEVLVMAEDPMLILTTALEKVKDNYITTPEMYRCFYRETAQKRSKYIYIAEAVTDLYKTAYTHRDISDRVSVVKDRRLLSPKSSDTLSVKVLGGPTFAVSLDLVKNREFLLNSMELELYSMKMGSPTVIDDRMQYVIELEPGVSIDRPLYYGKIYVDRETLAFTRIELSLDVSNRDLATQFMLFKKPLGLRFKPREQTLLVNYKYEDGVTRLSYVRSTFRFACDWKRRLFNTNFTAVSEVVVTDRDESPSQTIKRKEAYSKNSSLYDTASYTLDEDFWSGYNIIEPTESLEKAVRRLYKEDRRR
;
A
#
# COMPACT_ATOMS: atom_id res chain seq x y z
N MET A 1 -46.68 62.21 17.04
CA MET A 1 -45.21 62.04 16.84
C MET A 1 -44.75 60.59 17.00
N GLY A 2 -45.42 59.61 16.41
CA GLY A 2 -45.09 58.20 16.63
C GLY A 2 -45.03 57.33 15.37
N ARG A 3 -45.14 57.92 14.18
CA ARG A 3 -45.28 57.13 12.94
C ARG A 3 -44.06 57.14 11.99
N GLU A 4 -43.10 58.03 12.20
CA GLU A 4 -41.90 58.13 11.36
C GLU A 4 -40.69 57.35 11.87
N ARG A 5 -40.57 57.08 13.16
CA ARG A 5 -39.45 56.33 13.71
C ARG A 5 -39.42 54.85 13.31
N ASN A 6 -40.59 54.25 12.99
CA ASN A 6 -40.67 52.83 12.62
C ASN A 6 -40.30 52.58 11.15
N LYS A 7 -40.41 53.59 10.26
CA LYS A 7 -40.01 53.42 8.86
C LYS A 7 -38.52 53.42 8.65
N THR A 8 -37.78 54.22 9.43
CA THR A 8 -36.31 54.29 9.34
C THR A 8 -35.63 53.03 9.88
N ILE A 9 -36.17 52.37 10.91
CA ILE A 9 -35.66 51.15 11.47
C ILE A 9 -35.90 49.99 10.49
N LEU A 10 -37.04 49.97 9.79
CA LEU A 10 -37.35 48.89 8.81
C LEU A 10 -36.49 49.01 7.56
N THR A 11 -36.09 50.24 7.15
CA THR A 11 -35.28 50.46 5.96
C THR A 11 -33.80 50.13 6.17
N VAL A 12 -33.30 50.12 7.42
CA VAL A 12 -31.92 49.74 7.72
C VAL A 12 -31.79 48.28 8.05
N LEU A 13 -32.83 47.61 8.61
CA LEU A 13 -32.83 46.21 8.93
C LEU A 13 -33.01 45.28 7.70
N LEU A 14 -33.70 45.75 6.65
CA LEU A 14 -33.93 44.93 5.45
C LEU A 14 -32.64 44.63 4.64
N PRO A 15 -31.74 45.60 4.36
CA PRO A 15 -30.45 45.29 3.71
C PRO A 15 -29.49 44.53 4.60
N LEU A 16 -29.55 44.68 5.93
CA LEU A 16 -28.73 43.90 6.87
C LEU A 16 -29.15 42.43 6.93
N MET A 17 -30.43 42.17 6.81
CA MET A 17 -30.96 40.79 6.77
C MET A 17 -30.73 40.12 5.40
N LEU A 18 -30.68 40.88 4.32
CA LEU A 18 -30.35 40.39 2.97
C LEU A 18 -28.84 40.04 2.83
N ALA A 19 -27.97 40.76 3.57
CA ALA A 19 -26.53 40.48 3.61
C ALA A 19 -26.21 39.18 4.41
N LEU A 20 -27.09 38.75 5.32
CA LEU A 20 -26.98 37.49 6.09
C LEU A 20 -27.50 36.27 5.31
N LEU A 21 -28.20 36.47 4.20
CA LEU A 21 -28.73 35.42 3.32
C LEU A 21 -27.87 35.15 2.08
N MET A 22 -26.73 35.83 1.93
CA MET A 22 -25.77 35.40 0.91
C MET A 22 -25.22 34.02 1.35
N PRO A 23 -25.47 32.94 0.58
CA PRO A 23 -24.77 31.71 0.84
C PRO A 23 -23.29 32.07 0.70
N SER A 24 -22.54 32.01 1.80
CA SER A 24 -21.10 31.93 1.74
C SER A 24 -20.79 30.68 0.94
N THR A 25 -20.58 30.84 -0.37
CA THR A 25 -19.88 29.88 -1.18
C THR A 25 -18.47 29.78 -0.58
N ALA A 26 -18.36 29.08 0.54
CA ALA A 26 -17.12 28.48 0.94
C ALA A 26 -16.77 27.56 -0.23
N ARG A 27 -16.10 28.11 -1.25
CA ARG A 27 -15.30 27.30 -2.15
C ARG A 27 -14.35 26.55 -1.24
N ALA A 28 -14.65 25.28 -1.03
CA ALA A 28 -13.65 24.33 -0.64
C ALA A 28 -12.58 24.42 -1.73
N GLN A 29 -11.57 25.24 -1.51
CA GLN A 29 -10.32 25.23 -2.24
C GLN A 29 -9.59 23.94 -1.87
N GLY A 30 -10.14 22.81 -2.32
CA GLY A 30 -9.37 21.64 -2.64
C GLY A 30 -8.82 21.85 -4.04
N ASP A 31 -7.89 22.78 -4.21
CA ASP A 31 -6.96 22.73 -5.33
C ASP A 31 -6.12 21.45 -5.14
N SER A 32 -6.67 20.33 -5.57
CA SER A 32 -5.84 19.21 -5.97
C SER A 32 -5.03 19.74 -7.15
N LEU A 33 -3.78 20.12 -6.90
CA LEU A 33 -2.81 20.46 -7.94
C LEU A 33 -2.83 19.30 -8.94
N LEU A 34 -3.52 19.48 -10.05
CA LEU A 34 -3.65 18.47 -11.08
C LEU A 34 -2.25 18.12 -11.55
N LEU A 35 -1.88 16.86 -11.40
CA LEU A 35 -0.59 16.35 -11.85
C LEU A 35 -0.58 16.40 -13.39
N ARG A 36 0.20 17.31 -13.97
CA ARG A 36 0.16 17.67 -15.40
C ARG A 36 1.20 16.93 -16.23
N TYR A 37 2.32 16.56 -15.61
CA TYR A 37 3.43 15.92 -16.29
C TYR A 37 3.43 14.42 -15.94
N GLN A 38 3.74 13.58 -16.91
CA GLN A 38 3.71 12.14 -16.75
C GLN A 38 4.96 11.50 -17.31
N VAL A 39 5.59 10.66 -16.51
CA VAL A 39 6.68 9.78 -16.93
C VAL A 39 6.18 8.35 -16.93
N ARG A 40 6.36 7.66 -18.05
CA ARG A 40 6.07 6.23 -18.21
C ARG A 40 7.36 5.47 -18.42
N GLY A 41 7.40 4.22 -17.97
CA GLY A 41 8.55 3.39 -18.23
C GLY A 41 8.39 1.96 -17.77
N SER A 42 9.44 1.18 -18.04
CA SER A 42 9.59 -0.19 -17.57
C SER A 42 10.96 -0.39 -16.94
N VAL A 43 11.02 -1.26 -15.92
CA VAL A 43 12.26 -1.60 -15.23
C VAL A 43 12.58 -3.08 -15.45
N ARG A 44 13.83 -3.37 -15.81
CA ARG A 44 14.32 -4.70 -16.12
C ARG A 44 15.66 -4.98 -15.46
N ASP A 45 15.91 -6.24 -15.18
CA ASP A 45 17.25 -6.73 -14.85
C ASP A 45 18.19 -6.57 -16.04
N ALA A 46 19.35 -5.97 -15.83
CA ALA A 46 20.30 -5.66 -16.91
C ALA A 46 20.95 -6.91 -17.51
N LYS A 47 21.10 -7.98 -16.72
CA LYS A 47 21.75 -9.24 -17.16
C LYS A 47 20.75 -10.19 -17.82
N SER A 48 19.62 -10.47 -17.16
CA SER A 48 18.65 -11.46 -17.64
C SER A 48 17.58 -10.86 -18.56
N GLY A 49 17.37 -9.53 -18.53
CA GLY A 49 16.28 -8.85 -19.23
C GLY A 49 14.91 -9.05 -18.60
N HIS A 50 14.80 -9.80 -17.51
CA HIS A 50 13.54 -10.04 -16.83
C HIS A 50 12.94 -8.72 -16.29
N ARG A 51 11.62 -8.62 -16.30
CA ARG A 51 10.87 -7.49 -15.76
C ARG A 51 10.96 -7.50 -14.24
N LEU A 52 11.26 -6.35 -13.63
CA LEU A 52 11.37 -6.19 -12.18
C LEU A 52 10.09 -5.59 -11.62
N GLN A 53 9.42 -6.34 -10.75
CA GLN A 53 8.18 -5.95 -10.12
C GLN A 53 8.41 -5.27 -8.76
N TYR A 54 7.51 -4.37 -8.38
CA TYR A 54 7.52 -3.64 -7.08
C TYR A 54 8.81 -2.85 -6.85
N VAL A 55 9.42 -2.39 -7.92
CA VAL A 55 10.58 -1.50 -7.90
C VAL A 55 10.12 -0.11 -7.48
N SER A 56 10.79 0.51 -6.54
CA SER A 56 10.53 1.89 -6.13
C SER A 56 10.95 2.87 -7.24
N VAL A 57 10.06 3.78 -7.60
CA VAL A 57 10.28 4.85 -8.58
C VAL A 57 9.89 6.17 -7.95
N SER A 58 10.82 7.13 -7.89
CA SER A 58 10.58 8.44 -7.26
C SER A 58 11.27 9.57 -8.03
N ILE A 59 10.89 10.81 -7.74
CA ILE A 59 11.57 12.00 -8.24
C ILE A 59 12.56 12.47 -7.17
N PRO A 60 13.87 12.53 -7.45
CA PRO A 60 14.85 13.01 -6.49
C PRO A 60 14.53 14.41 -5.97
N GLY A 61 14.57 14.58 -4.63
CA GLY A 61 14.25 15.86 -3.97
C GLY A 61 12.79 16.28 -4.05
N LYS A 62 11.88 15.39 -4.48
CA LYS A 62 10.43 15.60 -4.48
C LYS A 62 9.74 14.44 -3.78
N ARG A 63 8.52 14.67 -3.33
CA ARG A 63 7.71 13.70 -2.56
C ARG A 63 6.90 12.71 -3.41
N TYR A 64 7.01 12.79 -4.75
CA TYR A 64 6.27 11.92 -5.65
C TYR A 64 6.94 10.57 -5.80
N SER A 65 6.18 9.51 -5.62
CA SER A 65 6.65 8.13 -5.77
C SER A 65 5.56 7.19 -6.29
N THR A 66 5.99 6.05 -6.81
CA THR A 66 5.15 4.92 -7.21
C THR A 66 6.00 3.64 -7.15
N VAL A 67 5.41 2.51 -7.53
CA VAL A 67 6.11 1.24 -7.73
C VAL A 67 5.78 0.66 -9.10
N THR A 68 6.69 -0.18 -9.63
CA THR A 68 6.36 -0.95 -10.84
C THR A 68 5.31 -2.01 -10.53
N ASN A 69 4.42 -2.26 -11.49
CA ASN A 69 3.49 -3.39 -11.45
C ASN A 69 4.21 -4.74 -11.68
N SER A 70 3.48 -5.86 -11.75
CA SER A 70 4.07 -7.18 -12.01
C SER A 70 4.61 -7.35 -13.43
N ASP A 71 4.27 -6.45 -14.35
CA ASP A 71 4.84 -6.39 -15.70
C ASP A 71 6.10 -5.50 -15.75
N GLY A 72 6.58 -5.01 -14.58
CA GLY A 72 7.74 -4.12 -14.47
C GLY A 72 7.49 -2.72 -15.01
N GLU A 73 6.24 -2.31 -15.19
CA GLU A 73 5.84 -1.03 -15.78
C GLU A 73 5.42 -0.05 -14.69
N PHE A 74 5.63 1.25 -14.92
CA PHE A 74 5.23 2.33 -14.02
C PHE A 74 4.73 3.56 -14.77
N VAL A 75 3.90 4.32 -14.08
CA VAL A 75 3.52 5.68 -14.43
C VAL A 75 3.69 6.56 -13.21
N LEU A 76 4.43 7.64 -13.35
CA LEU A 76 4.61 8.64 -12.30
C LEU A 76 4.20 10.01 -12.84
N LYS A 77 3.27 10.67 -12.15
CA LYS A 77 2.76 12.00 -12.50
C LYS A 77 3.26 13.03 -11.50
N THR A 78 3.50 14.24 -12.00
CA THR A 78 4.03 15.35 -11.21
C THR A 78 3.34 16.66 -11.61
N ASN A 79 3.42 17.67 -10.76
CA ASN A 79 2.92 19.01 -11.08
C ASN A 79 3.94 19.89 -11.81
N GLU A 80 5.22 19.48 -11.83
CA GLU A 80 6.33 20.15 -12.52
C GLU A 80 7.02 19.16 -13.46
N PRO A 81 7.66 19.60 -14.57
CA PRO A 81 8.36 18.71 -15.47
C PRO A 81 9.55 18.04 -14.74
N PRO A 82 9.57 16.71 -14.58
CA PRO A 82 10.65 16.01 -13.92
C PRO A 82 11.87 15.94 -14.84
N LYS A 83 13.06 16.15 -14.29
CA LYS A 83 14.33 16.03 -15.04
C LYS A 83 14.82 14.58 -15.05
N GLU A 84 14.63 13.88 -13.95
CA GLU A 84 15.09 12.51 -13.76
C GLU A 84 14.15 11.74 -12.82
N VAL A 85 14.22 10.42 -12.90
CA VAL A 85 13.60 9.49 -11.93
C VAL A 85 14.72 8.69 -11.25
N LEU A 86 14.55 8.44 -9.96
CA LEU A 86 15.37 7.51 -9.18
C LEU A 86 14.63 6.18 -9.08
N VAL A 87 15.32 5.10 -9.42
CA VAL A 87 14.77 3.75 -9.43
C VAL A 87 15.64 2.86 -8.54
N SER A 88 15.01 2.16 -7.60
CA SER A 88 15.69 1.31 -6.63
C SER A 88 14.95 0.01 -6.39
N HIS A 89 15.69 -1.09 -6.23
CA HIS A 89 15.16 -2.40 -5.92
C HIS A 89 16.14 -3.20 -5.04
N VAL A 90 15.59 -4.08 -4.20
CA VAL A 90 16.42 -4.95 -3.34
C VAL A 90 17.40 -5.79 -4.17
N GLY A 91 18.68 -5.76 -3.82
CA GLY A 91 19.73 -6.50 -4.50
C GLY A 91 20.23 -5.87 -5.81
N TYR A 92 19.85 -4.65 -6.10
CA TYR A 92 20.28 -3.91 -7.30
C TYR A 92 20.89 -2.56 -6.91
N ASN A 93 21.83 -2.10 -7.72
CA ASN A 93 22.33 -0.72 -7.65
C ASN A 93 21.21 0.23 -8.09
N SER A 94 20.99 1.30 -7.35
CA SER A 94 20.02 2.32 -7.72
C SER A 94 20.43 3.04 -9.00
N ARG A 95 19.45 3.49 -9.78
CA ARG A 95 19.71 4.18 -11.04
C ARG A 95 18.89 5.44 -11.17
N ARG A 96 19.57 6.54 -11.52
CA ARG A 96 18.92 7.76 -11.99
C ARG A 96 18.77 7.69 -13.51
N ALA A 97 17.56 7.93 -14.01
CA ALA A 97 17.28 7.96 -15.44
C ALA A 97 16.73 9.31 -15.83
N VAL A 98 17.38 9.95 -16.82
CA VAL A 98 16.96 11.25 -17.35
C VAL A 98 15.63 11.11 -18.08
N VAL A 99 14.71 12.01 -17.79
CA VAL A 99 13.41 12.08 -18.47
C VAL A 99 13.55 12.93 -19.72
N THR A 100 13.23 12.35 -20.87
CA THR A 100 13.26 13.07 -22.15
C THR A 100 11.97 13.83 -22.38
N THR A 101 12.07 14.98 -23.06
CA THR A 101 10.91 15.85 -23.34
C THR A 101 10.02 15.33 -24.46
N ASP A 102 10.43 14.27 -25.16
CA ASP A 102 9.68 13.68 -26.28
C ASP A 102 8.52 12.76 -25.84
N GLY A 103 8.34 12.59 -24.54
CA GLY A 103 7.24 11.81 -23.95
C GLY A 103 7.33 10.31 -24.15
N LYS A 104 8.45 9.80 -24.69
CA LYS A 104 8.62 8.35 -24.90
C LYS A 104 8.78 7.61 -23.58
N PRO A 105 8.23 6.38 -23.46
CA PRO A 105 8.44 5.55 -22.29
C PRO A 105 9.91 5.20 -22.06
N LEU A 106 10.34 5.30 -20.80
CA LEU A 106 11.70 4.95 -20.40
C LEU A 106 11.85 3.42 -20.29
N THR A 107 13.00 2.91 -20.74
CA THR A 107 13.41 1.53 -20.45
C THR A 107 14.63 1.57 -19.54
N ILE A 108 14.43 1.26 -18.27
CA ILE A 108 15.45 1.34 -17.23
C ILE A 108 15.96 -0.08 -16.93
N ARG A 109 17.27 -0.27 -16.99
CA ARG A 109 17.92 -1.53 -16.67
C ARG A 109 18.70 -1.37 -15.38
N LEU A 110 18.36 -2.16 -14.35
CA LEU A 110 19.09 -2.17 -13.08
C LEU A 110 20.16 -3.26 -13.10
N GLU A 111 21.36 -2.91 -12.68
CA GLU A 111 22.47 -3.84 -12.52
C GLU A 111 22.34 -4.55 -11.17
N PRO A 112 22.32 -5.90 -11.13
CA PRO A 112 22.39 -6.63 -9.88
C PRO A 112 23.65 -6.21 -9.10
N ASN A 113 23.48 -5.87 -7.83
CA ASN A 113 24.59 -5.61 -6.95
C ASN A 113 25.23 -6.95 -6.55
N THR A 114 26.44 -7.21 -7.03
CA THR A 114 27.23 -8.38 -6.64
C THR A 114 28.13 -7.98 -5.48
N ILE A 115 27.67 -8.21 -4.26
CA ILE A 115 28.52 -8.07 -3.08
C ILE A 115 29.59 -9.13 -3.18
N GLN A 116 30.87 -8.69 -3.30
CA GLN A 116 31.99 -9.62 -3.33
C GLN A 116 32.12 -10.25 -1.95
N LEU A 117 32.04 -11.57 -1.88
CA LEU A 117 32.16 -12.37 -0.66
C LEU A 117 33.44 -12.12 0.17
N LYS A 118 34.43 -11.42 -0.39
CA LYS A 118 35.68 -11.06 0.31
C LYS A 118 35.49 -10.02 1.42
N GLU A 119 34.43 -9.23 1.43
CA GLU A 119 34.15 -8.24 2.48
C GLU A 119 33.13 -8.71 3.53
N VAL A 120 32.57 -9.89 3.34
CA VAL A 120 31.74 -10.51 4.37
C VAL A 120 32.66 -11.18 5.39
N LEU A 121 33.26 -10.40 6.26
CA LEU A 121 33.57 -10.85 7.60
C LEU A 121 32.19 -11.24 8.17
N VAL A 122 31.92 -12.56 8.20
CA VAL A 122 30.82 -13.12 8.98
C VAL A 122 31.19 -12.88 10.45
N MET A 123 31.02 -11.65 10.90
CA MET A 123 30.90 -11.42 12.32
C MET A 123 29.65 -12.20 12.72
N ALA A 124 29.78 -13.02 13.73
CA ALA A 124 28.68 -13.74 14.33
C ALA A 124 27.75 -12.70 15.03
N GLU A 125 27.06 -11.88 14.21
CA GLU A 125 26.13 -10.89 14.72
C GLU A 125 24.84 -11.64 15.13
N ASP A 126 24.41 -11.41 16.35
CA ASP A 126 23.20 -12.02 16.89
C ASP A 126 21.97 -11.37 16.21
N PRO A 127 21.17 -12.11 15.43
CA PRO A 127 19.96 -11.60 14.79
C PRO A 127 18.97 -10.97 15.78
N MET A 128 18.83 -11.54 16.99
CA MET A 128 17.95 -11.02 18.01
C MET A 128 18.43 -9.66 18.53
N LEU A 129 19.74 -9.51 18.75
CA LEU A 129 20.35 -8.24 19.16
C LEU A 129 20.16 -7.14 18.11
N ILE A 130 20.31 -7.47 16.81
CA ILE A 130 20.07 -6.51 15.71
C ILE A 130 18.62 -6.07 15.72
N LEU A 131 17.65 -7.00 15.80
CA LEU A 131 16.22 -6.67 15.78
C LEU A 131 15.80 -5.86 17.00
N THR A 132 16.26 -6.22 18.20
CA THR A 132 15.92 -5.48 19.43
C THR A 132 16.51 -4.08 19.40
N THR A 133 17.76 -3.92 18.97
CA THR A 133 18.38 -2.59 18.79
C THR A 133 17.66 -1.77 17.72
N ALA A 134 17.28 -2.38 16.59
CA ALA A 134 16.50 -1.72 15.54
C ALA A 134 15.15 -1.22 16.07
N LEU A 135 14.48 -2.00 16.93
CA LEU A 135 13.22 -1.60 17.57
C LEU A 135 13.39 -0.42 18.54
N GLU A 136 14.51 -0.34 19.25
CA GLU A 136 14.86 0.82 20.11
C GLU A 136 15.13 2.08 19.26
N LYS A 137 15.75 1.91 18.09
CA LYS A 137 16.10 2.98 17.14
C LYS A 137 14.90 3.51 16.32
N VAL A 138 13.72 2.91 16.42
CA VAL A 138 12.54 3.41 15.71
C VAL A 138 12.22 4.87 16.06
N LYS A 139 12.41 5.27 17.32
CA LYS A 139 12.20 6.65 17.76
C LYS A 139 13.15 7.66 17.09
N ASP A 140 14.33 7.21 16.66
CA ASP A 140 15.37 8.04 16.04
C ASP A 140 15.28 8.02 14.49
N ASN A 141 14.79 6.92 13.93
CA ASN A 141 14.81 6.66 12.49
C ASN A 141 13.50 6.99 11.77
N TYR A 142 12.37 7.03 12.48
CA TYR A 142 11.04 7.20 11.89
C TYR A 142 10.40 8.52 12.29
N ILE A 143 9.30 8.88 11.64
CA ILE A 143 8.57 10.11 11.93
C ILE A 143 8.20 10.19 13.41
N THR A 144 8.48 11.34 14.02
CA THR A 144 8.16 11.67 15.43
C THR A 144 6.98 12.63 15.54
N THR A 145 6.54 13.20 14.45
CA THR A 145 5.35 14.04 14.29
C THR A 145 4.40 13.41 13.27
N PRO A 146 3.09 13.65 13.35
CA PRO A 146 2.15 13.13 12.36
C PRO A 146 2.38 13.75 10.97
N GLU A 147 2.20 12.94 9.94
CA GLU A 147 2.26 13.33 8.54
C GLU A 147 0.96 12.91 7.82
N MET A 148 0.64 13.57 6.69
CA MET A 148 -0.45 13.17 5.81
C MET A 148 0.11 12.56 4.53
N TYR A 149 -0.23 11.30 4.24
CA TYR A 149 0.18 10.63 3.02
C TYR A 149 -1.01 10.55 2.05
N ARG A 150 -0.76 10.85 0.78
CA ARG A 150 -1.63 10.46 -0.31
C ARG A 150 -1.22 9.06 -0.76
N CYS A 151 -2.17 8.13 -0.79
CA CYS A 151 -1.90 6.75 -1.17
C CYS A 151 -2.81 6.32 -2.31
N PHE A 152 -2.34 5.38 -3.11
CA PHE A 152 -3.19 4.58 -3.98
C PHE A 152 -3.34 3.19 -3.41
N TYR A 153 -4.57 2.73 -3.27
CA TYR A 153 -4.94 1.41 -2.80
C TYR A 153 -5.62 0.62 -3.90
N ARG A 154 -5.27 -0.65 -4.05
CA ARG A 154 -5.92 -1.60 -4.95
C ARG A 154 -6.18 -2.91 -4.25
N GLU A 155 -7.40 -3.45 -4.38
CA GLU A 155 -7.71 -4.83 -4.03
C GLU A 155 -8.32 -5.55 -5.23
N THR A 156 -7.89 -6.78 -5.44
CA THR A 156 -8.35 -7.61 -6.56
C THR A 156 -8.64 -9.03 -6.10
N ALA A 157 -9.58 -9.68 -6.76
CA ALA A 157 -9.76 -11.11 -6.62
C ALA A 157 -9.80 -11.79 -7.99
N GLN A 158 -9.11 -12.92 -8.08
CA GLN A 158 -9.11 -13.79 -9.24
C GLN A 158 -9.71 -15.15 -8.87
N LYS A 159 -10.50 -15.70 -9.78
CA LYS A 159 -10.94 -17.08 -9.79
C LYS A 159 -10.15 -17.81 -10.87
N ARG A 160 -9.28 -18.75 -10.46
CA ARG A 160 -8.22 -19.28 -11.31
C ARG A 160 -7.30 -18.15 -11.77
N SER A 161 -7.27 -17.83 -13.07
CA SER A 161 -6.50 -16.70 -13.64
C SER A 161 -7.38 -15.51 -14.09
N LYS A 162 -8.70 -15.58 -13.86
CA LYS A 162 -9.65 -14.56 -14.31
C LYS A 162 -9.99 -13.59 -13.17
N TYR A 163 -9.77 -12.30 -13.38
CA TYR A 163 -10.26 -11.28 -12.45
C TYR A 163 -11.79 -11.30 -12.38
N ILE A 164 -12.31 -11.44 -11.17
CA ILE A 164 -13.75 -11.41 -10.87
C ILE A 164 -14.15 -10.14 -10.12
N TYR A 165 -13.15 -9.45 -9.56
CA TYR A 165 -13.34 -8.26 -8.76
C TYR A 165 -12.07 -7.41 -8.81
N ILE A 166 -12.25 -6.09 -8.97
CA ILE A 166 -11.22 -5.06 -8.91
C ILE A 166 -11.82 -3.87 -8.17
N ALA A 167 -11.21 -3.42 -7.10
CA ALA A 167 -11.54 -2.14 -6.48
C ALA A 167 -10.27 -1.34 -6.22
N GLU A 168 -10.37 -0.06 -6.43
CA GLU A 168 -9.26 0.88 -6.35
C GLU A 168 -9.72 2.15 -5.64
N ALA A 169 -8.81 2.78 -4.90
CA ALA A 169 -9.05 4.06 -4.25
C ALA A 169 -7.79 4.91 -4.19
N VAL A 170 -7.98 6.20 -4.31
CA VAL A 170 -7.05 7.20 -3.77
C VAL A 170 -7.50 7.52 -2.35
N THR A 171 -6.58 7.46 -1.42
CA THR A 171 -6.84 7.65 0.01
C THR A 171 -5.89 8.66 0.61
N ASP A 172 -6.36 9.36 1.64
CA ASP A 172 -5.50 10.10 2.55
C ASP A 172 -5.28 9.23 3.80
N LEU A 173 -4.03 9.14 4.21
CA LEU A 173 -3.58 8.45 5.41
C LEU A 173 -2.99 9.48 6.38
N TYR A 174 -3.69 9.74 7.48
CA TYR A 174 -3.11 10.44 8.63
C TYR A 174 -2.22 9.48 9.39
N LYS A 175 -0.92 9.54 9.08
CA LYS A 175 0.12 8.71 9.68
C LYS A 175 0.56 9.31 10.98
N THR A 176 0.32 8.63 12.09
CA THR A 176 0.73 9.08 13.42
C THR A 176 2.19 8.75 13.69
N ALA A 177 2.83 9.48 14.61
CA ALA A 177 4.22 9.24 15.00
C ALA A 177 4.45 7.78 15.43
N TYR A 178 5.58 7.21 15.06
CA TYR A 178 5.92 5.82 15.45
C TYR A 178 6.20 5.68 16.96
N THR A 179 6.45 6.78 17.65
CA THR A 179 6.59 6.84 19.11
C THR A 179 5.26 6.71 19.86
N HIS A 180 4.12 7.08 19.20
CA HIS A 180 2.77 6.99 19.77
C HIS A 180 2.04 5.75 19.25
N ARG A 181 2.33 4.58 19.82
CA ARG A 181 1.75 3.29 19.40
C ARG A 181 0.28 3.12 19.80
N ASP A 182 -0.18 3.81 20.81
CA ASP A 182 -1.56 3.86 21.29
C ASP A 182 -2.49 4.65 20.35
N ILE A 183 -1.93 5.50 19.49
CA ILE A 183 -2.69 6.29 18.52
C ILE A 183 -2.66 5.60 17.16
N SER A 184 -3.82 5.12 16.72
CA SER A 184 -3.96 4.47 15.42
C SER A 184 -3.93 5.46 14.26
N ASP A 185 -3.31 5.05 13.17
CA ASP A 185 -3.38 5.70 11.88
C ASP A 185 -4.84 5.76 11.38
N ARG A 186 -5.18 6.78 10.60
CA ARG A 186 -6.53 6.97 10.05
C ARG A 186 -6.49 7.14 8.55
N VAL A 187 -7.34 6.40 7.86
CA VAL A 187 -7.46 6.47 6.40
C VAL A 187 -8.80 7.06 6.05
N SER A 188 -8.85 7.98 5.09
CA SER A 188 -10.08 8.43 4.44
C SER A 188 -10.01 8.17 2.94
N VAL A 189 -11.13 7.81 2.33
CA VAL A 189 -11.23 7.61 0.88
C VAL A 189 -11.52 8.95 0.22
N VAL A 190 -10.68 9.34 -0.74
CA VAL A 190 -10.81 10.57 -1.54
C VAL A 190 -11.60 10.30 -2.81
N LYS A 191 -11.26 9.19 -3.48
CA LYS A 191 -11.89 8.75 -4.71
C LYS A 191 -11.78 7.24 -4.83
N ASP A 192 -12.83 6.57 -5.20
CA ASP A 192 -12.85 5.12 -5.32
C ASP A 192 -13.61 4.64 -6.55
N ARG A 193 -13.32 3.42 -6.98
CA ARG A 193 -14.13 2.66 -7.94
C ARG A 193 -14.08 1.18 -7.67
N ARG A 194 -15.12 0.47 -8.09
CA ARG A 194 -15.14 -0.99 -8.14
C ARG A 194 -15.72 -1.52 -9.44
N LEU A 195 -15.22 -2.67 -9.84
CA LEU A 195 -15.68 -3.42 -10.99
C LEU A 195 -15.90 -4.87 -10.57
N LEU A 196 -17.07 -5.40 -10.84
CA LEU A 196 -17.47 -6.75 -10.45
C LEU A 196 -17.83 -7.58 -11.67
N SER A 197 -17.51 -8.88 -11.64
CA SER A 197 -18.06 -9.81 -12.61
C SER A 197 -19.58 -9.92 -12.39
N PRO A 198 -20.41 -9.75 -13.45
CA PRO A 198 -21.86 -9.85 -13.33
C PRO A 198 -22.34 -11.29 -13.15
N LYS A 199 -21.45 -12.28 -13.28
CA LYS A 199 -21.82 -13.70 -13.19
C LYS A 199 -21.95 -14.11 -11.72
N SER A 200 -23.11 -14.58 -11.30
CA SER A 200 -23.33 -15.11 -9.94
C SER A 200 -22.36 -16.23 -9.55
N SER A 201 -21.88 -17.01 -10.55
CA SER A 201 -20.87 -18.04 -10.34
C SER A 201 -19.47 -17.50 -10.03
N ASP A 202 -19.22 -16.21 -10.25
CA ASP A 202 -17.93 -15.53 -10.02
C ASP A 202 -17.89 -14.82 -8.66
N THR A 203 -18.91 -14.96 -7.84
CA THR A 203 -18.94 -14.38 -6.50
C THR A 203 -17.87 -15.00 -5.61
N LEU A 204 -17.08 -14.17 -4.92
CA LEU A 204 -16.17 -14.60 -3.88
C LEU A 204 -17.00 -14.99 -2.65
N SER A 205 -17.13 -16.31 -2.40
CA SER A 205 -18.00 -16.84 -1.34
C SER A 205 -17.43 -16.69 0.07
N VAL A 206 -16.22 -16.14 0.22
CA VAL A 206 -15.53 -15.96 1.50
C VAL A 206 -15.11 -14.51 1.65
N LYS A 207 -15.15 -13.98 2.87
CA LYS A 207 -14.59 -12.67 3.19
C LYS A 207 -13.20 -12.88 3.81
N VAL A 208 -12.17 -12.52 3.06
CA VAL A 208 -10.80 -12.37 3.56
C VAL A 208 -10.61 -10.95 4.08
N LEU A 209 -9.63 -10.76 4.97
CA LEU A 209 -9.29 -9.44 5.48
C LEU A 209 -8.79 -8.55 4.34
N GLY A 210 -9.28 -7.31 4.30
CA GLY A 210 -8.96 -6.35 3.23
C GLY A 210 -9.40 -4.94 3.60
N GLY A 211 -9.31 -4.03 2.62
CA GLY A 211 -9.61 -2.61 2.77
C GLY A 211 -8.39 -1.75 3.09
N PRO A 212 -8.44 -0.44 2.77
CA PRO A 212 -7.27 0.42 2.87
C PRO A 212 -6.78 0.59 4.32
N THR A 213 -7.66 0.68 5.31
CA THR A 213 -7.27 0.77 6.73
C THR A 213 -6.62 -0.52 7.22
N PHE A 214 -7.11 -1.68 6.78
CA PHE A 214 -6.47 -2.96 7.11
C PHE A 214 -5.07 -3.03 6.48
N ALA A 215 -4.93 -2.68 5.19
CA ALA A 215 -3.64 -2.71 4.50
C ALA A 215 -2.58 -1.83 5.20
N VAL A 216 -2.96 -0.61 5.62
CA VAL A 216 -2.07 0.28 6.39
C VAL A 216 -1.75 -0.29 7.77
N SER A 217 -2.68 -1.03 8.41
CA SER A 217 -2.40 -1.67 9.71
C SER A 217 -1.36 -2.79 9.65
N LEU A 218 -0.97 -3.23 8.45
CA LEU A 218 0.14 -4.16 8.23
C LEU A 218 1.52 -3.49 8.24
N ASP A 219 1.61 -2.21 8.57
CA ASP A 219 2.87 -1.55 8.95
C ASP A 219 3.38 -2.15 10.27
N LEU A 220 4.22 -3.18 10.17
CA LEU A 220 4.68 -3.98 11.31
C LEU A 220 5.60 -3.21 12.25
N VAL A 221 6.29 -2.19 11.78
CA VAL A 221 7.15 -1.34 12.63
C VAL A 221 6.31 -0.43 13.52
N LYS A 222 5.15 0.01 13.03
CA LYS A 222 4.17 0.77 13.84
C LYS A 222 3.34 -0.16 14.73
N ASN A 223 2.82 -1.26 14.16
CA ASN A 223 1.91 -2.21 14.82
C ASN A 223 2.66 -3.50 15.22
N ARG A 224 3.51 -3.36 16.26
CA ARG A 224 4.49 -4.39 16.69
C ARG A 224 3.85 -5.64 17.28
N GLU A 225 2.57 -5.60 17.67
CA GLU A 225 1.87 -6.69 18.31
C GLU A 225 1.82 -7.96 17.46
N PHE A 226 1.94 -7.81 16.14
CA PHE A 226 1.90 -8.95 15.21
C PHE A 226 3.20 -9.75 15.16
N LEU A 227 4.36 -9.11 15.35
CA LEU A 227 5.67 -9.78 15.18
C LEU A 227 6.80 -9.08 15.93
N LEU A 228 6.90 -7.75 15.81
CA LEU A 228 8.09 -7.00 16.20
C LEU A 228 8.05 -6.56 17.69
N ASN A 229 7.84 -7.50 18.59
CA ASN A 229 8.01 -7.31 20.03
C ASN A 229 8.75 -8.53 20.62
N SER A 230 9.32 -8.39 21.81
CA SER A 230 10.19 -9.42 22.41
C SER A 230 9.49 -10.78 22.56
N MET A 231 8.25 -10.80 23.03
CA MET A 231 7.50 -12.05 23.25
C MET A 231 7.21 -12.79 21.94
N GLU A 232 6.88 -12.05 20.89
CA GLU A 232 6.63 -12.65 19.57
C GLU A 232 7.93 -13.15 18.94
N LEU A 233 9.02 -12.36 19.03
CA LEU A 233 10.30 -12.75 18.42
C LEU A 233 10.89 -14.01 19.05
N GLU A 234 10.65 -14.28 20.33
CA GLU A 234 11.08 -15.52 21.02
C GLU A 234 10.43 -16.79 20.44
N LEU A 235 9.32 -16.67 19.70
CA LEU A 235 8.65 -17.80 19.05
C LEU A 235 9.35 -18.26 17.77
N TYR A 236 10.38 -17.53 17.32
CA TYR A 236 11.06 -17.76 16.06
C TYR A 236 12.50 -18.22 16.24
N SER A 237 12.94 -19.15 15.40
CA SER A 237 14.35 -19.39 15.13
C SER A 237 14.84 -18.38 14.09
N MET A 238 15.99 -17.80 14.32
CA MET A 238 16.54 -16.73 13.47
C MET A 238 17.96 -17.05 13.07
N LYS A 239 18.31 -16.67 11.83
CA LYS A 239 19.68 -16.75 11.31
C LYS A 239 19.99 -15.55 10.43
N MET A 240 21.27 -15.20 10.35
CA MET A 240 21.75 -14.20 9.40
C MET A 240 21.72 -14.78 7.99
N GLY A 241 21.03 -14.08 7.08
CA GLY A 241 21.04 -14.37 5.66
C GLY A 241 22.20 -13.65 4.93
N SER A 242 22.36 -13.91 3.64
CA SER A 242 23.34 -13.19 2.82
C SER A 242 23.00 -11.69 2.78
N PRO A 243 24.00 -10.82 3.02
CA PRO A 243 23.78 -9.37 2.97
C PRO A 243 23.34 -8.93 1.57
N THR A 244 22.62 -7.82 1.50
CA THR A 244 22.14 -7.24 0.24
C THR A 244 22.19 -5.71 0.31
N VAL A 245 21.76 -5.05 -0.76
CA VAL A 245 21.59 -3.60 -0.80
C VAL A 245 20.14 -3.20 -1.06
N ILE A 246 19.72 -2.10 -0.45
CA ILE A 246 18.47 -1.38 -0.76
C ILE A 246 18.82 0.10 -0.74
N ASP A 247 18.43 0.84 -1.78
CA ASP A 247 18.77 2.26 -1.95
C ASP A 247 20.29 2.53 -1.82
N ASP A 248 21.13 1.65 -2.40
CA ASP A 248 22.61 1.65 -2.34
C ASP A 248 23.19 1.52 -0.92
N ARG A 249 22.40 1.13 0.07
CA ARG A 249 22.80 0.96 1.47
C ARG A 249 22.81 -0.52 1.83
N MET A 250 23.87 -0.93 2.55
CA MET A 250 24.03 -2.32 3.00
C MET A 250 22.96 -2.70 4.03
N GLN A 251 22.43 -3.90 3.88
CA GLN A 251 21.39 -4.43 4.75
C GLN A 251 21.87 -5.66 5.51
N TYR A 252 21.54 -5.72 6.79
CA TYR A 252 21.40 -6.99 7.49
C TYR A 252 20.16 -7.69 6.96
N VAL A 253 20.29 -8.97 6.65
CA VAL A 253 19.16 -9.82 6.27
C VAL A 253 18.97 -10.85 7.37
N ILE A 254 17.84 -10.80 8.05
CA ILE A 254 17.51 -11.74 9.12
C ILE A 254 16.42 -12.66 8.60
N GLU A 255 16.74 -13.94 8.48
CA GLU A 255 15.80 -14.99 8.11
C GLU A 255 15.17 -15.54 9.38
N LEU A 256 13.84 -15.60 9.43
CA LEU A 256 13.08 -16.15 10.55
C LEU A 256 12.21 -17.32 10.11
N GLU A 257 12.11 -18.30 10.98
CA GLU A 257 11.30 -19.51 10.82
C GLU A 257 10.58 -19.81 12.14
N PRO A 258 9.38 -20.44 12.15
CA PRO A 258 8.73 -20.88 13.38
C PRO A 258 9.67 -21.72 14.25
N GLY A 259 9.96 -21.27 15.46
CA GLY A 259 10.81 -21.97 16.43
C GLY A 259 10.01 -22.90 17.36
N VAL A 260 8.70 -22.67 17.47
CA VAL A 260 7.79 -23.39 18.37
C VAL A 260 6.46 -23.69 17.66
N SER A 261 5.73 -24.67 18.18
CA SER A 261 4.36 -24.96 17.75
C SER A 261 3.38 -24.40 18.78
N ILE A 262 2.46 -23.56 18.34
CA ILE A 262 1.42 -22.93 19.18
C ILE A 262 0.05 -22.99 18.48
N ASP A 263 -1.02 -22.61 19.16
CA ASP A 263 -2.40 -22.66 18.66
C ASP A 263 -2.75 -21.60 17.60
N ARG A 264 -1.76 -21.07 16.93
CA ARG A 264 -1.91 -20.18 15.76
C ARG A 264 -0.76 -20.39 14.77
N PRO A 265 -0.96 -20.08 13.48
CA PRO A 265 0.12 -20.15 12.53
C PRO A 265 1.13 -19.01 12.78
N LEU A 266 2.40 -19.32 12.61
CA LEU A 266 3.50 -18.35 12.64
C LEU A 266 3.93 -18.01 11.20
N TYR A 267 4.79 -17.02 11.09
CA TYR A 267 5.36 -16.60 9.81
C TYR A 267 6.77 -17.15 9.63
N TYR A 268 7.20 -17.31 8.40
CA TYR A 268 8.60 -17.42 8.01
C TYR A 268 8.92 -16.37 6.97
N GLY A 269 10.19 -15.98 6.82
CA GLY A 269 10.57 -14.97 5.84
C GLY A 269 11.83 -14.22 6.19
N LYS A 270 11.89 -12.95 5.75
CA LYS A 270 13.08 -12.10 5.87
C LYS A 270 12.73 -10.71 6.37
N ILE A 271 13.57 -10.21 7.27
CA ILE A 271 13.54 -8.83 7.75
C ILE A 271 14.87 -8.19 7.32
N TYR A 272 14.78 -7.03 6.69
CA TYR A 272 15.93 -6.26 6.22
C TYR A 272 16.09 -5.03 7.11
N VAL A 273 17.30 -4.86 7.62
CA VAL A 273 17.67 -3.77 8.52
C VAL A 273 18.89 -3.06 7.95
N ASP A 274 18.79 -1.76 7.77
CA ASP A 274 19.89 -0.92 7.31
C ASP A 274 21.07 -0.99 8.29
N ARG A 275 22.28 -1.24 7.79
CA ARG A 275 23.45 -1.45 8.64
C ARG A 275 23.95 -0.20 9.37
N GLU A 276 23.71 0.98 8.81
CA GLU A 276 24.17 2.24 9.39
C GLU A 276 23.20 2.82 10.40
N THR A 277 21.92 2.84 10.05
CA THR A 277 20.87 3.47 10.87
C THR A 277 20.16 2.48 11.78
N LEU A 278 20.21 1.18 11.48
CA LEU A 278 19.40 0.12 12.07
C LEU A 278 17.87 0.36 11.87
N ALA A 279 17.50 1.04 10.79
CA ALA A 279 16.11 1.16 10.38
C ALA A 279 15.64 -0.11 9.65
N PHE A 280 14.41 -0.54 9.88
CA PHE A 280 13.77 -1.56 9.05
C PHE A 280 13.49 -0.97 7.67
N THR A 281 13.94 -1.62 6.61
CA THR A 281 13.78 -1.14 5.23
C THR A 281 12.83 -1.99 4.42
N ARG A 282 12.75 -3.31 4.74
CA ARG A 282 11.86 -4.25 4.07
C ARG A 282 11.52 -5.42 4.97
N ILE A 283 10.30 -5.92 4.87
CA ILE A 283 9.82 -7.13 5.58
C ILE A 283 9.08 -7.99 4.58
N GLU A 284 9.50 -9.23 4.43
CA GLU A 284 8.91 -10.24 3.56
C GLU A 284 8.51 -11.44 4.41
N LEU A 285 7.22 -11.72 4.50
CA LEU A 285 6.69 -12.79 5.33
C LEU A 285 5.76 -13.70 4.55
N SER A 286 5.79 -14.97 4.90
CA SER A 286 4.85 -15.99 4.45
C SER A 286 4.29 -16.71 5.68
N LEU A 287 2.97 -16.87 5.73
CA LEU A 287 2.31 -17.60 6.80
C LEU A 287 2.55 -19.10 6.66
N ASP A 288 2.87 -19.78 7.74
CA ASP A 288 2.87 -21.25 7.75
C ASP A 288 1.44 -21.78 7.65
N VAL A 289 1.13 -22.38 6.52
CA VAL A 289 -0.18 -22.99 6.21
C VAL A 289 -0.16 -24.52 6.32
N SER A 290 0.88 -25.11 6.91
CA SER A 290 1.00 -26.57 7.11
C SER A 290 -0.15 -27.10 7.94
N ASN A 291 -0.50 -26.44 9.05
CA ASN A 291 -1.72 -26.67 9.80
C ASN A 291 -2.89 -25.90 9.18
N ARG A 292 -3.67 -26.58 8.34
CA ARG A 292 -4.77 -25.96 7.57
C ARG A 292 -5.90 -25.41 8.42
N ASP A 293 -6.17 -26.00 9.56
CA ASP A 293 -7.27 -25.58 10.42
C ASP A 293 -6.93 -24.27 11.13
N LEU A 294 -5.71 -24.17 11.69
CA LEU A 294 -5.20 -22.93 12.28
C LEU A 294 -5.07 -21.81 11.22
N ALA A 295 -4.50 -22.13 10.06
CA ALA A 295 -4.39 -21.17 8.96
C ALA A 295 -5.76 -20.72 8.45
N THR A 296 -6.77 -21.61 8.42
CA THR A 296 -8.15 -21.23 8.04
C THR A 296 -8.75 -20.27 9.03
N GLN A 297 -8.61 -20.50 10.33
CA GLN A 297 -9.12 -19.59 11.38
C GLN A 297 -8.46 -18.22 11.29
N PHE A 298 -7.17 -18.17 10.99
CA PHE A 298 -6.39 -16.96 10.89
C PHE A 298 -6.72 -16.13 9.62
N MET A 299 -6.89 -16.81 8.48
CA MET A 299 -7.09 -16.14 7.18
C MET A 299 -8.54 -15.73 6.92
N LEU A 300 -9.51 -16.35 7.55
CA LEU A 300 -10.93 -16.16 7.26
C LEU A 300 -11.63 -15.30 8.28
N PHE A 301 -12.26 -14.23 7.81
CA PHE A 301 -13.22 -13.47 8.62
C PHE A 301 -14.60 -14.12 8.65
N LYS A 302 -15.08 -14.63 7.51
CA LYS A 302 -16.42 -15.26 7.39
C LYS A 302 -16.47 -16.24 6.22
N LYS A 303 -17.15 -17.36 6.40
CA LYS A 303 -17.49 -18.32 5.33
C LYS A 303 -18.93 -18.84 5.45
N PRO A 304 -19.58 -19.17 4.32
CA PRO A 304 -20.88 -19.85 4.33
C PRO A 304 -20.82 -21.27 4.90
N LEU A 305 -21.94 -21.73 5.45
CA LEU A 305 -22.07 -23.12 5.86
C LEU A 305 -21.92 -24.06 4.65
N GLY A 306 -21.20 -25.16 4.83
CA GLY A 306 -20.98 -26.17 3.78
C GLY A 306 -19.87 -25.82 2.78
N LEU A 307 -19.23 -24.67 2.87
CA LEU A 307 -18.04 -24.32 2.11
C LEU A 307 -16.79 -24.87 2.82
N ARG A 308 -15.97 -25.61 2.09
CA ARG A 308 -14.63 -26.01 2.51
C ARG A 308 -13.63 -25.00 2.00
N PHE A 309 -12.87 -24.40 2.92
CA PHE A 309 -11.78 -23.48 2.62
C PHE A 309 -10.45 -24.22 2.81
N LYS A 310 -9.54 -24.04 1.84
CA LYS A 310 -8.21 -24.67 1.86
C LYS A 310 -7.18 -23.56 1.67
N PRO A 311 -6.52 -23.10 2.74
CA PRO A 311 -5.43 -22.15 2.64
C PRO A 311 -4.29 -22.74 1.79
N ARG A 312 -3.67 -21.92 0.97
CA ARG A 312 -2.54 -22.28 0.12
C ARG A 312 -1.31 -21.44 0.41
N GLU A 313 -1.53 -20.13 0.58
CA GLU A 313 -0.48 -19.15 0.75
C GLU A 313 -1.06 -17.86 1.32
N GLN A 314 -0.35 -17.24 2.23
CA GLN A 314 -0.53 -15.85 2.58
C GLN A 314 0.86 -15.21 2.66
N THR A 315 1.09 -14.17 1.87
CA THR A 315 2.34 -13.40 1.90
C THR A 315 2.09 -11.95 2.26
N LEU A 316 3.06 -11.36 2.91
CA LEU A 316 3.10 -9.95 3.26
C LEU A 316 4.45 -9.36 2.84
N LEU A 317 4.40 -8.25 2.13
CA LEU A 317 5.54 -7.42 1.78
C LEU A 317 5.29 -6.02 2.31
N VAL A 318 6.22 -5.50 3.11
CA VAL A 318 6.22 -4.12 3.59
C VAL A 318 7.55 -3.47 3.24
N ASN A 319 7.52 -2.34 2.55
CA ASN A 319 8.71 -1.56 2.23
C ASN A 319 8.65 -0.22 2.96
N TYR A 320 9.81 0.18 3.43
CA TYR A 320 10.06 1.51 3.98
C TYR A 320 11.11 2.19 3.12
N LYS A 321 11.10 3.51 3.09
CA LYS A 321 12.06 4.31 2.34
C LYS A 321 12.73 5.32 3.26
N TYR A 322 14.05 5.39 3.19
CA TYR A 322 14.85 6.39 3.88
C TYR A 322 15.04 7.60 2.97
N GLU A 323 14.55 8.76 3.41
CA GLU A 323 14.67 10.05 2.70
C GLU A 323 14.85 11.16 3.72
N ASP A 324 15.77 12.07 3.49
CA ASP A 324 16.00 13.28 4.30
C ASP A 324 16.21 12.97 5.80
N GLY A 325 16.93 11.89 6.10
CA GLY A 325 17.21 11.48 7.49
C GLY A 325 16.09 10.68 8.17
N VAL A 326 14.96 10.44 7.52
CA VAL A 326 13.78 9.78 8.11
C VAL A 326 13.32 8.60 7.27
N THR A 327 13.00 7.50 7.93
CA THR A 327 12.42 6.30 7.31
C THR A 327 10.89 6.38 7.37
N ARG A 328 10.23 6.10 6.25
CA ARG A 328 8.77 6.20 6.09
C ARG A 328 8.21 4.96 5.41
N LEU A 329 6.98 4.59 5.75
CA LEU A 329 6.23 3.56 5.02
C LEU A 329 6.10 4.00 3.55
N SER A 330 6.39 3.08 2.61
CA SER A 330 6.28 3.37 1.18
C SER A 330 5.34 2.44 0.43
N TYR A 331 5.32 1.15 0.77
CA TYR A 331 4.51 0.17 0.08
C TYR A 331 4.15 -1.00 0.98
N VAL A 332 2.91 -1.46 0.90
CA VAL A 332 2.43 -2.69 1.55
C VAL A 332 1.68 -3.54 0.52
N ARG A 333 1.95 -4.84 0.50
CA ARG A 333 1.23 -5.81 -0.32
C ARG A 333 0.94 -7.07 0.47
N SER A 334 -0.30 -7.51 0.44
CA SER A 334 -0.71 -8.80 1.00
C SER A 334 -1.36 -9.64 -0.10
N THR A 335 -0.98 -10.92 -0.16
CA THR A 335 -1.53 -11.88 -1.13
C THR A 335 -2.08 -13.08 -0.38
N PHE A 336 -3.30 -13.45 -0.72
CA PHE A 336 -3.97 -14.64 -0.21
C PHE A 336 -4.27 -15.58 -1.37
N ARG A 337 -3.74 -16.81 -1.31
CA ARG A 337 -4.10 -17.89 -2.25
C ARG A 337 -4.81 -19.00 -1.49
N PHE A 338 -5.95 -19.40 -1.98
CA PHE A 338 -6.75 -20.45 -1.34
C PHE A 338 -7.62 -21.18 -2.37
N ALA A 339 -8.12 -22.34 -1.98
CA ALA A 339 -9.12 -23.05 -2.75
C ALA A 339 -10.42 -23.16 -1.96
N CYS A 340 -11.53 -23.08 -2.66
CA CYS A 340 -12.85 -23.33 -2.10
C CYS A 340 -13.53 -24.49 -2.85
N ASP A 341 -14.22 -25.34 -2.11
CA ASP A 341 -15.16 -26.29 -2.68
C ASP A 341 -16.46 -26.36 -1.84
N TRP A 342 -17.57 -26.72 -2.50
CA TRP A 342 -18.81 -27.03 -1.83
C TRP A 342 -18.89 -28.53 -1.58
N LYS A 343 -19.39 -28.97 -0.44
CA LYS A 343 -19.52 -30.40 -0.06
C LYS A 343 -20.08 -31.32 -1.17
N ARG A 344 -20.76 -30.76 -2.18
CA ARG A 344 -21.40 -31.50 -3.28
C ARG A 344 -20.69 -31.33 -4.65
N ARG A 345 -19.55 -30.63 -4.72
CA ARG A 345 -18.81 -30.44 -5.98
C ARG A 345 -17.54 -31.28 -5.98
N LEU A 346 -17.24 -31.88 -7.13
CA LEU A 346 -16.07 -32.75 -7.33
C LEU A 346 -14.73 -32.00 -7.46
N PHE A 347 -14.76 -30.70 -7.75
CA PHE A 347 -13.55 -29.94 -8.04
C PHE A 347 -13.42 -28.69 -7.18
N ASN A 348 -12.20 -28.47 -6.69
CA ASN A 348 -11.81 -27.24 -6.01
C ASN A 348 -11.69 -26.08 -7.00
N THR A 349 -12.06 -24.89 -6.56
CA THR A 349 -11.81 -23.66 -7.30
C THR A 349 -10.75 -22.83 -6.58
N ASN A 350 -9.66 -22.51 -7.28
CA ASN A 350 -8.59 -21.69 -6.75
C ASN A 350 -8.95 -20.19 -6.88
N PHE A 351 -8.63 -19.45 -5.83
CA PHE A 351 -8.78 -18.00 -5.75
C PHE A 351 -7.44 -17.36 -5.34
N THR A 352 -7.20 -16.19 -5.87
CA THR A 352 -6.12 -15.30 -5.43
C THR A 352 -6.74 -13.94 -5.09
N ALA A 353 -6.57 -13.48 -3.88
CA ALA A 353 -6.91 -12.13 -3.46
C ALA A 353 -5.63 -11.35 -3.17
N VAL A 354 -5.54 -10.14 -3.69
CA VAL A 354 -4.39 -9.26 -3.49
C VAL A 354 -4.89 -7.92 -3.00
N SER A 355 -4.20 -7.37 -2.01
CA SER A 355 -4.40 -6.04 -1.47
C SER A 355 -3.06 -5.32 -1.46
N GLU A 356 -3.00 -4.13 -2.02
CA GLU A 356 -1.78 -3.35 -2.10
C GLU A 356 -2.04 -1.86 -1.89
N VAL A 357 -1.13 -1.19 -1.18
CA VAL A 357 -1.13 0.26 -0.98
C VAL A 357 0.26 0.81 -1.25
N VAL A 358 0.34 1.90 -2.02
CA VAL A 358 1.57 2.65 -2.26
C VAL A 358 1.37 4.09 -1.81
N VAL A 359 2.35 4.64 -1.10
CA VAL A 359 2.41 6.07 -0.79
C VAL A 359 2.88 6.80 -2.05
N THR A 360 2.07 7.72 -2.56
CA THR A 360 2.34 8.43 -3.83
C THR A 360 2.73 9.88 -3.65
N ASP A 361 2.39 10.47 -2.50
CA ASP A 361 2.74 11.84 -2.12
C ASP A 361 2.63 11.99 -0.60
N ARG A 362 3.25 13.00 -0.01
CA ARG A 362 3.18 13.27 1.43
C ARG A 362 3.18 14.77 1.75
N ASP A 363 2.56 15.11 2.88
CA ASP A 363 2.64 16.41 3.55
C ASP A 363 3.21 16.16 4.95
N GLU A 364 4.39 16.70 5.23
CA GLU A 364 5.13 16.51 6.47
C GLU A 364 4.65 17.42 7.61
N SER A 365 3.77 18.39 7.31
CA SER A 365 3.22 19.32 8.28
C SER A 365 1.74 19.59 8.00
N PRO A 366 0.88 18.56 8.11
CA PRO A 366 -0.51 18.68 7.74
C PRO A 366 -1.26 19.67 8.64
N SER A 367 -1.97 20.59 8.01
CA SER A 367 -2.84 21.55 8.71
C SER A 367 -4.14 20.94 9.21
N GLN A 368 -4.48 19.74 8.74
CA GLN A 368 -5.73 19.04 9.07
C GLN A 368 -5.47 17.59 9.47
N THR A 369 -6.38 17.03 10.26
CA THR A 369 -6.39 15.62 10.65
C THR A 369 -7.63 14.94 10.14
N ILE A 370 -7.57 13.62 9.91
CA ILE A 370 -8.77 12.84 9.59
C ILE A 370 -9.53 12.59 10.90
N LYS A 371 -10.77 13.07 11.00
CA LYS A 371 -11.63 12.85 12.17
C LYS A 371 -12.07 11.39 12.23
N ARG A 372 -12.29 10.86 13.44
CA ARG A 372 -12.67 9.45 13.63
C ARG A 372 -13.93 9.05 12.84
N LYS A 373 -14.89 9.96 12.70
CA LYS A 373 -16.14 9.74 11.94
C LYS A 373 -15.93 9.70 10.41
N GLU A 374 -14.83 10.27 9.92
CA GLU A 374 -14.45 10.33 8.50
C GLU A 374 -13.50 9.18 8.13
N ALA A 375 -12.96 8.51 9.15
CA ALA A 375 -12.03 7.41 8.96
C ALA A 375 -12.74 6.16 8.41
N TYR A 376 -12.10 5.56 7.41
CA TYR A 376 -12.55 4.30 6.82
C TYR A 376 -12.40 3.15 7.82
N SER A 377 -13.45 2.34 7.96
CA SER A 377 -13.47 1.25 8.94
C SER A 377 -12.44 0.17 8.62
N LYS A 378 -11.71 -0.32 9.63
CA LYS A 378 -10.77 -1.44 9.50
C LYS A 378 -11.44 -2.75 9.06
N ASN A 379 -12.75 -2.91 9.32
CA ASN A 379 -13.52 -4.11 9.03
C ASN A 379 -14.26 -4.05 7.68
N SER A 380 -14.08 -2.96 6.92
CA SER A 380 -14.71 -2.76 5.63
C SER A 380 -13.72 -2.96 4.50
N SER A 381 -14.13 -3.69 3.44
CA SER A 381 -13.37 -3.76 2.18
C SER A 381 -13.97 -2.82 1.15
N LEU A 382 -13.20 -2.40 0.17
CA LEU A 382 -13.74 -1.61 -0.95
C LEU A 382 -14.78 -2.38 -1.76
N TYR A 383 -14.74 -3.71 -1.72
CA TYR A 383 -15.79 -4.56 -2.30
C TYR A 383 -17.19 -4.16 -1.85
N ASP A 384 -17.33 -3.84 -0.56
CA ASP A 384 -18.62 -3.54 0.05
C ASP A 384 -19.04 -2.08 -0.15
N THR A 385 -18.11 -1.14 -0.28
CA THR A 385 -18.36 0.30 -0.11
C THR A 385 -18.03 1.15 -1.33
N ALA A 386 -17.10 0.72 -2.22
CA ALA A 386 -16.67 1.54 -3.33
C ALA A 386 -17.77 1.77 -4.37
N SER A 387 -17.69 2.95 -4.99
CA SER A 387 -18.62 3.39 -6.03
C SER A 387 -18.39 2.62 -7.33
N TYR A 388 -19.46 2.37 -8.07
CA TYR A 388 -19.35 1.85 -9.42
C TYR A 388 -19.14 3.01 -10.41
N THR A 389 -18.06 2.98 -11.17
CA THR A 389 -17.74 4.04 -12.13
C THR A 389 -17.09 3.50 -13.40
N LEU A 390 -17.46 4.06 -14.55
CA LEU A 390 -17.03 3.67 -15.91
C LEU A 390 -16.15 4.73 -16.60
N ASP A 391 -15.70 5.76 -15.88
CA ASP A 391 -14.88 6.82 -16.44
C ASP A 391 -13.46 6.31 -16.77
N GLU A 392 -13.03 6.42 -18.03
CA GLU A 392 -11.70 5.99 -18.49
C GLU A 392 -10.60 6.90 -17.95
N ASP A 393 -10.88 8.20 -17.78
CA ASP A 393 -9.96 9.20 -17.25
C ASP A 393 -10.04 9.35 -15.73
N PHE A 394 -10.66 8.38 -15.06
CA PHE A 394 -10.95 8.43 -13.64
C PHE A 394 -9.75 8.77 -12.77
N TRP A 395 -8.56 8.30 -13.13
CA TRP A 395 -7.32 8.50 -12.41
C TRP A 395 -6.41 9.60 -12.98
N SER A 396 -6.90 10.44 -13.89
CA SER A 396 -6.07 11.42 -14.61
C SER A 396 -5.27 12.36 -13.70
N GLY A 397 -5.83 12.77 -12.57
CA GLY A 397 -5.19 13.67 -11.60
C GLY A 397 -4.39 13.00 -10.47
N TYR A 398 -4.20 11.67 -10.49
CA TYR A 398 -3.60 10.94 -9.38
C TYR A 398 -2.50 10.00 -9.82
N ASN A 399 -1.50 9.78 -8.95
CA ASN A 399 -0.56 8.67 -9.07
C ASN A 399 -1.25 7.37 -8.65
N ILE A 400 -1.03 6.33 -9.44
CA ILE A 400 -1.58 4.99 -9.25
C ILE A 400 -0.49 3.95 -9.48
N ILE A 401 -0.71 2.72 -9.05
CA ILE A 401 0.07 1.58 -9.58
C ILE A 401 -0.47 1.31 -10.98
N GLU A 402 0.42 1.35 -11.99
CA GLU A 402 0.01 1.08 -13.38
C GLU A 402 -0.68 -0.29 -13.47
N PRO A 403 -1.85 -0.41 -14.10
CA PRO A 403 -2.47 -1.71 -14.29
C PRO A 403 -1.60 -2.58 -15.20
N THR A 404 -1.50 -3.87 -14.88
CA THR A 404 -0.90 -4.85 -15.79
C THR A 404 -1.74 -5.00 -17.04
N GLU A 405 -1.16 -5.49 -18.14
CA GLU A 405 -1.91 -5.77 -19.38
C GLU A 405 -3.12 -6.70 -19.09
N SER A 406 -2.93 -7.70 -18.24
CA SER A 406 -4.01 -8.62 -17.85
C SER A 406 -5.12 -7.94 -17.04
N LEU A 407 -4.76 -7.01 -16.14
CA LEU A 407 -5.71 -6.24 -15.36
C LEU A 407 -6.47 -5.25 -16.24
N GLU A 408 -5.79 -4.57 -17.16
CA GLU A 408 -6.41 -3.64 -18.10
C GLU A 408 -7.43 -4.33 -19.01
N LYS A 409 -7.07 -5.51 -19.56
CA LYS A 409 -8.00 -6.36 -20.31
C LYS A 409 -9.20 -6.78 -19.46
N ALA A 410 -9.00 -7.07 -18.18
CA ALA A 410 -10.07 -7.42 -17.25
C ALA A 410 -10.99 -6.22 -16.98
N VAL A 411 -10.44 -5.03 -16.77
CA VAL A 411 -11.20 -3.78 -16.61
C VAL A 411 -12.11 -3.58 -17.82
N ARG A 412 -11.55 -3.58 -19.04
CA ARG A 412 -12.31 -3.41 -20.30
C ARG A 412 -13.40 -4.48 -20.48
N ARG A 413 -13.13 -5.73 -20.07
CA ARG A 413 -14.11 -6.82 -20.13
C ARG A 413 -15.25 -6.59 -19.15
N LEU A 414 -14.96 -6.30 -17.89
CA LEU A 414 -15.97 -6.06 -16.85
C LEU A 414 -16.87 -4.88 -17.20
N TYR A 415 -16.31 -3.81 -17.78
CA TYR A 415 -17.09 -2.71 -18.35
C TYR A 415 -18.09 -3.15 -19.44
N LYS A 416 -17.62 -3.95 -20.40
CA LYS A 416 -18.50 -4.44 -21.49
C LYS A 416 -19.57 -5.39 -20.99
N GLU A 417 -19.26 -6.25 -20.02
CA GLU A 417 -20.21 -7.20 -19.43
C GLU A 417 -21.31 -6.48 -18.65
N ASP A 418 -20.98 -5.37 -18.01
CA ASP A 418 -21.95 -4.58 -17.25
C ASP A 418 -22.87 -3.73 -18.13
N ARG A 419 -22.35 -3.06 -19.18
CA ARG A 419 -23.18 -2.29 -20.14
C ARG A 419 -24.23 -3.13 -20.88
N ARG A 420 -24.13 -4.45 -20.83
CA ARG A 420 -25.10 -5.38 -21.44
C ARG A 420 -26.25 -5.81 -20.52
N ARG A 421 -26.26 -5.29 -19.30
CA ARG A 421 -27.34 -5.42 -18.33
C ARG A 421 -28.32 -4.26 -18.39
#